data_48ced797f46dcb4d30ab4156f39dfdd9
#
_entry.id   48ced797f46dcb4d30ab4156f39dfdd9
#
_cell.length_a   1.000
_cell.length_b   1.000
_cell.length_c   1.000
_cell.angle_alpha   90.00
_cell.angle_beta   90.00
_cell.angle_gamma   90.00
#
_symmetry.space_group_name_H-M   'P 1'
#
loop_
_entity.id
_entity.type
_entity.pdbx_description
1 polymer ?
#
loop_
_entity_poly.entity_id
_entity_poly.type
_entity_poly.pdbx_seq_one_letter_code
_entity_poly.pdbx_strand_id
1 'polypeptide(L)'
;MREIGHFVGGKEVKGGSGRSGDVFDPNTGEVQAKVAFASKSEVQAAIAAAEAAQPAWAATNPQRRARVLFKFLELVQSEFENLAKLLSAEHGKTVADAKGDIQRGVEVVEFACGIPHLMKGEYTDSAGPGIDLFSLRQPLGVVAGITPFNFPAMIPMWKFAPAIACGNAFILKPSERDPSVPMRLAELLVAAGLPAGVLNVVNGDKEAVDTLLTDQRVRAIGFVGSSAIAEYIYATGCAHGKRVQCFGGAKNHMVVMPDADMDQAVDALIGAGYGSAGERCMAVSVAVPVGENTADALVKKLIPRVEGLKVGPSSDPQVDYGPMVTRAHLDKVKSYVDLGVKEGAKLLVDGRNFKLQGYENGNFMGGCLFDHVTPSMRIYKEEIFGPVLSVVRAKDYEDAVRLPSEHDYGNGVAIFTRDGDTARDFTNRVNVGMVGVNFAIPVPLAYYTFGGWKRSGFGDLNQHGPDSIRFYTKTKTVTARWPSGIKEGAEFVIPTMR
;
A
#
# COMPACT_ATOMS: atom_id res chain seq x y z
N MET A 1 -24.37 -5.86 18.85
CA MET A 1 -23.15 -6.02 18.04
C MET A 1 -23.39 -5.25 16.75
N ARG A 2 -22.44 -4.39 16.34
CA ARG A 2 -22.54 -3.60 15.12
C ARG A 2 -22.44 -4.51 13.89
N GLU A 3 -23.29 -4.31 12.89
CA GLU A 3 -23.23 -4.99 11.60
C GLU A 3 -22.72 -4.01 10.55
N ILE A 4 -21.74 -4.44 9.77
CA ILE A 4 -21.10 -3.64 8.70
C ILE A 4 -21.51 -4.27 7.37
N GLY A 5 -22.27 -3.55 6.57
CA GLY A 5 -22.72 -3.96 5.25
C GLY A 5 -21.76 -3.57 4.15
N HIS A 6 -22.31 -3.14 3.02
CA HIS A 6 -21.60 -2.61 1.85
C HIS A 6 -22.00 -1.15 1.66
N PHE A 7 -21.28 -0.44 0.80
CA PHE A 7 -21.64 0.92 0.39
C PHE A 7 -21.79 0.93 -1.14
N VAL A 8 -23.04 0.97 -1.61
CA VAL A 8 -23.36 0.83 -3.03
C VAL A 8 -24.35 1.91 -3.46
N GLY A 9 -24.09 2.54 -4.58
CA GLY A 9 -24.98 3.58 -5.11
C GLY A 9 -25.14 4.79 -4.19
N GLY A 10 -24.08 5.14 -3.43
CA GLY A 10 -24.04 6.30 -2.56
C GLY A 10 -24.69 6.11 -1.18
N LYS A 11 -24.97 4.89 -0.78
CA LYS A 11 -25.58 4.56 0.53
C LYS A 11 -25.12 3.23 1.09
N GLU A 12 -25.22 3.07 2.40
CA GLU A 12 -25.06 1.78 3.04
C GLU A 12 -26.18 0.80 2.62
N VAL A 13 -25.78 -0.44 2.37
CA VAL A 13 -26.70 -1.55 2.07
C VAL A 13 -26.31 -2.73 2.93
N LYS A 14 -27.31 -3.45 3.47
CA LYS A 14 -27.08 -4.68 4.22
C LYS A 14 -26.60 -5.77 3.28
N GLY A 15 -25.70 -6.65 3.77
CA GLY A 15 -25.35 -7.86 3.05
C GLY A 15 -26.51 -8.85 3.00
N GLY A 16 -26.73 -9.45 1.84
CA GLY A 16 -27.81 -10.42 1.59
C GLY A 16 -27.34 -11.85 1.42
N SER A 17 -26.03 -12.12 1.41
CA SER A 17 -25.46 -13.45 1.18
C SER A 17 -25.66 -14.42 2.35
N GLY A 18 -25.97 -13.93 3.55
CA GLY A 18 -25.99 -14.71 4.79
C GLY A 18 -24.59 -15.05 5.33
N ARG A 19 -23.51 -14.67 4.64
CA ARG A 19 -22.11 -14.89 5.05
C ARG A 19 -21.54 -13.63 5.71
N SER A 20 -20.76 -13.82 6.77
CA SER A 20 -20.12 -12.72 7.49
C SER A 20 -18.79 -13.16 8.11
N GLY A 21 -17.95 -12.20 8.45
CA GLY A 21 -16.74 -12.37 9.24
C GLY A 21 -16.82 -11.57 10.54
N ASP A 22 -16.03 -11.96 11.52
CA ASP A 22 -15.91 -11.23 12.78
C ASP A 22 -14.84 -10.15 12.66
N VAL A 23 -15.15 -8.95 13.18
CA VAL A 23 -14.21 -7.85 13.37
C VAL A 23 -13.87 -7.82 14.85
N PHE A 24 -12.60 -8.03 15.17
CA PHE A 24 -12.13 -8.12 16.54
C PHE A 24 -11.63 -6.76 17.06
N ASP A 25 -11.74 -6.55 18.36
CA ASP A 25 -10.90 -5.58 19.06
C ASP A 25 -9.56 -6.26 19.39
N PRO A 26 -8.44 -5.86 18.74
CA PRO A 26 -7.15 -6.49 18.99
C PRO A 26 -6.64 -6.33 20.43
N ASN A 27 -7.09 -5.32 21.15
CA ASN A 27 -6.68 -5.09 22.54
C ASN A 27 -7.29 -6.13 23.50
N THR A 28 -8.51 -6.55 23.25
CA THR A 28 -9.24 -7.48 24.13
C THR A 28 -9.40 -8.89 23.56
N GLY A 29 -9.26 -9.03 22.22
CA GLY A 29 -9.54 -10.26 21.51
C GLY A 29 -11.05 -10.54 21.33
N GLU A 30 -11.91 -9.61 21.73
CA GLU A 30 -13.37 -9.74 21.63
C GLU A 30 -13.88 -9.34 20.24
N VAL A 31 -15.01 -9.92 19.83
CA VAL A 31 -15.71 -9.51 18.61
C VAL A 31 -16.46 -8.21 18.86
N GLN A 32 -16.09 -7.14 18.16
CA GLN A 32 -16.73 -5.82 18.29
C GLN A 32 -17.77 -5.56 17.18
N ALA A 33 -17.64 -6.21 16.03
CA ALA A 33 -18.58 -6.07 14.90
C ALA A 33 -18.59 -7.33 14.04
N LYS A 34 -19.61 -7.43 13.17
CA LYS A 34 -19.65 -8.41 12.07
C LYS A 34 -19.68 -7.69 10.74
N VAL A 35 -18.87 -8.13 9.79
CA VAL A 35 -18.84 -7.62 8.42
C VAL A 35 -19.46 -8.60 7.46
N ALA A 36 -20.40 -8.14 6.62
CA ALA A 36 -21.04 -8.96 5.60
C ALA A 36 -20.03 -9.31 4.49
N PHE A 37 -20.08 -10.54 3.98
CA PHE A 37 -19.34 -10.97 2.81
C PHE A 37 -20.25 -10.98 1.59
N ALA A 38 -19.92 -10.17 0.59
CA ALA A 38 -20.70 -10.04 -0.62
C ALA A 38 -20.73 -11.37 -1.40
N SER A 39 -21.91 -11.73 -1.87
CA SER A 39 -22.09 -12.74 -2.91
C SER A 39 -21.67 -12.21 -4.27
N LYS A 40 -21.47 -13.09 -5.23
CA LYS A 40 -21.21 -12.73 -6.63
C LYS A 40 -22.25 -11.73 -7.18
N SER A 41 -23.53 -11.95 -6.89
CA SER A 41 -24.61 -11.07 -7.35
C SER A 41 -24.56 -9.67 -6.74
N GLU A 42 -24.16 -9.53 -5.47
CA GLU A 42 -23.99 -8.24 -4.82
C GLU A 42 -22.79 -7.47 -5.38
N VAL A 43 -21.68 -8.16 -5.64
CA VAL A 43 -20.53 -7.53 -6.34
C VAL A 43 -20.93 -7.08 -7.74
N GLN A 44 -21.67 -7.91 -8.49
CA GLN A 44 -22.16 -7.56 -9.82
C GLN A 44 -23.13 -6.37 -9.80
N ALA A 45 -23.95 -6.23 -8.76
CA ALA A 45 -24.82 -5.07 -8.56
C ALA A 45 -24.00 -3.79 -8.30
N ALA A 46 -22.93 -3.87 -7.49
CA ALA A 46 -22.01 -2.75 -7.30
C ALA A 46 -21.29 -2.35 -8.59
N ILE A 47 -20.88 -3.34 -9.41
CA ILE A 47 -20.27 -3.10 -10.73
C ILE A 47 -21.29 -2.41 -11.66
N ALA A 48 -22.55 -2.83 -11.66
CA ALA A 48 -23.59 -2.21 -12.46
C ALA A 48 -23.87 -0.76 -12.03
N ALA A 49 -23.89 -0.48 -10.72
CA ALA A 49 -24.02 0.88 -10.21
C ALA A 49 -22.85 1.78 -10.65
N ALA A 50 -21.63 1.25 -10.61
CA ALA A 50 -20.43 1.94 -11.08
C ALA A 50 -20.46 2.21 -12.59
N GLU A 51 -20.87 1.22 -13.38
CA GLU A 51 -20.99 1.32 -14.83
C GLU A 51 -22.03 2.39 -15.25
N ALA A 52 -23.16 2.44 -14.55
CA ALA A 52 -24.20 3.44 -14.80
C ALA A 52 -23.75 4.88 -14.45
N ALA A 53 -22.97 5.06 -13.37
CA ALA A 53 -22.52 6.37 -12.91
C ALA A 53 -21.33 6.92 -13.70
N GLN A 54 -20.46 6.04 -14.20
CA GLN A 54 -19.18 6.40 -14.79
C GLN A 54 -19.23 7.34 -15.98
N PRO A 55 -20.13 7.20 -16.99
CA PRO A 55 -20.12 8.08 -18.17
C PRO A 55 -20.37 9.55 -17.84
N ALA A 56 -21.32 9.87 -16.95
CA ALA A 56 -21.60 11.21 -16.51
C ALA A 56 -20.42 11.82 -15.71
N TRP A 57 -19.78 10.99 -14.87
CA TRP A 57 -18.59 11.41 -14.14
C TRP A 57 -17.40 11.64 -15.06
N ALA A 58 -17.17 10.80 -16.06
CA ALA A 58 -16.14 10.98 -17.07
C ALA A 58 -16.32 12.28 -17.88
N ALA A 59 -17.59 12.64 -18.20
CA ALA A 59 -17.94 13.86 -18.89
C ALA A 59 -17.78 15.12 -18.01
N THR A 60 -17.74 14.98 -16.70
CA THR A 60 -17.48 16.09 -15.78
C THR A 60 -16.05 16.59 -15.96
N ASN A 61 -15.87 17.89 -16.18
CA ASN A 61 -14.54 18.45 -16.44
C ASN A 61 -13.59 18.24 -15.23
N PRO A 62 -12.26 18.11 -15.46
CA PRO A 62 -11.30 17.80 -14.42
C PRO A 62 -11.33 18.75 -13.22
N GLN A 63 -11.58 20.03 -13.43
CA GLN A 63 -11.63 21.01 -12.35
C GLN A 63 -12.83 20.81 -11.41
N ARG A 64 -13.98 20.41 -11.95
CA ARG A 64 -15.14 20.06 -11.10
C ARG A 64 -14.88 18.78 -10.30
N ARG A 65 -14.22 17.80 -10.91
CA ARG A 65 -13.79 16.58 -10.18
C ARG A 65 -12.82 16.91 -9.05
N ALA A 66 -11.84 17.80 -9.30
CA ALA A 66 -10.91 18.28 -8.28
C ALA A 66 -11.61 18.96 -7.10
N ARG A 67 -12.67 19.75 -7.35
CA ARG A 67 -13.44 20.41 -6.28
C ARG A 67 -14.09 19.43 -5.31
N VAL A 68 -14.56 18.29 -5.79
CA VAL A 68 -15.08 17.21 -4.93
C VAL A 68 -13.96 16.67 -4.03
N LEU A 69 -12.76 16.47 -4.57
CA LEU A 69 -11.62 16.00 -3.80
C LEU A 69 -11.13 17.04 -2.78
N PHE A 70 -11.11 18.33 -3.12
CA PHE A 70 -10.83 19.40 -2.14
C PHE A 70 -11.83 19.40 -0.98
N LYS A 71 -13.13 19.24 -1.28
CA LYS A 71 -14.15 19.15 -0.23
C LYS A 71 -14.01 17.87 0.59
N PHE A 72 -13.62 16.77 -0.03
CA PHE A 72 -13.31 15.53 0.68
C PHE A 72 -12.15 15.70 1.65
N LEU A 73 -11.06 16.37 1.26
CA LEU A 73 -9.94 16.70 2.15
C LEU A 73 -10.40 17.47 3.39
N GLU A 74 -11.22 18.50 3.19
CA GLU A 74 -11.78 19.29 4.29
C GLU A 74 -12.60 18.42 5.26
N LEU A 75 -13.42 17.52 4.73
CA LEU A 75 -14.23 16.59 5.55
C LEU A 75 -13.38 15.56 6.29
N VAL A 76 -12.37 14.98 5.63
CA VAL A 76 -11.43 14.07 6.29
C VAL A 76 -10.68 14.79 7.41
N GLN A 77 -10.24 16.03 7.18
CA GLN A 77 -9.56 16.82 8.18
C GLN A 77 -10.47 17.16 9.38
N SER A 78 -11.75 17.42 9.14
CA SER A 78 -12.71 17.69 10.23
C SER A 78 -13.01 16.44 11.09
N GLU A 79 -12.87 15.26 10.53
CA GLU A 79 -13.08 13.97 11.21
C GLU A 79 -11.78 13.24 11.58
N PHE A 80 -10.64 13.88 11.44
CA PHE A 80 -9.32 13.26 11.54
C PHE A 80 -9.13 12.45 12.83
N GLU A 81 -9.50 13.03 13.98
CA GLU A 81 -9.42 12.37 15.30
C GLU A 81 -10.37 11.16 15.42
N ASN A 82 -11.58 11.29 14.89
CA ASN A 82 -12.57 10.20 14.93
C ASN A 82 -12.15 9.04 14.04
N LEU A 83 -11.65 9.34 12.83
CA LEU A 83 -11.11 8.34 11.92
C LEU A 83 -9.90 7.62 12.52
N ALA A 84 -9.00 8.35 13.19
CA ALA A 84 -7.82 7.75 13.83
C ALA A 84 -8.20 6.81 14.97
N LYS A 85 -9.18 7.19 15.81
CA LYS A 85 -9.70 6.33 16.88
C LYS A 85 -10.41 5.09 16.33
N LEU A 86 -11.23 5.26 15.28
CA LEU A 86 -11.93 4.16 14.63
C LEU A 86 -10.93 3.15 14.01
N LEU A 87 -9.90 3.67 13.34
CA LEU A 87 -8.82 2.87 12.79
C LEU A 87 -8.08 2.09 13.87
N SER A 88 -7.65 2.79 14.93
CA SER A 88 -6.93 2.18 16.06
C SER A 88 -7.72 1.06 16.71
N ALA A 89 -9.05 1.23 16.89
CA ALA A 89 -9.92 0.25 17.52
C ALA A 89 -10.05 -1.06 16.74
N GLU A 90 -10.01 -1.02 15.40
CA GLU A 90 -10.13 -2.24 14.57
C GLU A 90 -8.77 -2.85 14.21
N HIS A 91 -7.74 -2.02 14.01
CA HIS A 91 -6.42 -2.50 13.61
C HIS A 91 -5.54 -2.88 14.82
N GLY A 92 -5.59 -2.13 15.92
CA GLY A 92 -4.69 -2.29 17.06
C GLY A 92 -3.47 -1.37 17.08
N LYS A 93 -3.14 -0.65 15.99
CA LYS A 93 -2.06 0.35 16.00
C LYS A 93 -2.44 1.54 16.89
N THR A 94 -1.44 2.23 17.43
CA THR A 94 -1.69 3.40 18.28
C THR A 94 -2.46 4.48 17.54
N VAL A 95 -3.20 5.32 18.27
CA VAL A 95 -3.92 6.46 17.67
C VAL A 95 -2.94 7.40 16.94
N ALA A 96 -1.73 7.57 17.45
CA ALA A 96 -0.69 8.38 16.81
C ALA A 96 -0.27 7.79 15.44
N ASP A 97 -0.10 6.47 15.36
CA ASP A 97 0.22 5.78 14.10
C ASP A 97 -0.97 5.78 13.13
N ALA A 98 -2.20 5.64 13.64
CA ALA A 98 -3.43 5.77 12.87
C ALA A 98 -3.57 7.16 12.22
N LYS A 99 -3.17 8.22 12.92
CA LYS A 99 -3.08 9.57 12.33
C LYS A 99 -2.09 9.64 11.18
N GLY A 100 -0.95 8.98 11.32
CA GLY A 100 0.04 8.86 10.25
C GLY A 100 -0.50 8.14 9.01
N ASP A 101 -1.28 7.07 9.21
CA ASP A 101 -1.97 6.34 8.15
C ASP A 101 -2.90 7.28 7.35
N ILE A 102 -3.79 8.00 8.04
CA ILE A 102 -4.73 8.93 7.42
C ILE A 102 -3.98 10.04 6.68
N GLN A 103 -2.97 10.64 7.33
CA GLN A 103 -2.19 11.74 6.74
C GLN A 103 -1.53 11.34 5.42
N ARG A 104 -0.91 10.16 5.37
CA ARG A 104 -0.28 9.65 4.15
C ARG A 104 -1.30 9.37 3.04
N GLY A 105 -2.53 9.01 3.39
CA GLY A 105 -3.62 8.91 2.43
C GLY A 105 -4.07 10.28 1.90
N VAL A 106 -4.22 11.25 2.80
CA VAL A 106 -4.57 12.65 2.48
C VAL A 106 -3.60 13.25 1.47
N GLU A 107 -2.29 13.05 1.63
CA GLU A 107 -1.27 13.56 0.69
C GLU A 107 -1.49 13.08 -0.76
N VAL A 108 -1.96 11.86 -0.96
CA VAL A 108 -2.27 11.37 -2.32
C VAL A 108 -3.59 11.95 -2.85
N VAL A 109 -4.56 12.22 -1.97
CA VAL A 109 -5.76 12.96 -2.37
C VAL A 109 -5.40 14.39 -2.80
N GLU A 110 -4.50 15.07 -2.06
CA GLU A 110 -3.95 16.39 -2.43
C GLU A 110 -3.28 16.36 -3.82
N PHE A 111 -2.44 15.34 -4.08
CA PHE A 111 -1.86 15.14 -5.40
C PHE A 111 -2.95 14.98 -6.48
N ALA A 112 -4.00 14.19 -6.19
CA ALA A 112 -5.11 13.97 -7.13
C ALA A 112 -5.94 15.24 -7.38
N CYS A 113 -5.98 16.21 -6.46
CA CYS A 113 -6.57 17.53 -6.69
C CYS A 113 -5.89 18.31 -7.82
N GLY A 114 -4.63 17.97 -8.13
CA GLY A 114 -3.90 18.52 -9.29
C GLY A 114 -4.32 17.95 -10.65
N ILE A 115 -5.40 17.17 -10.71
CA ILE A 115 -5.82 16.44 -11.92
C ILE A 115 -6.01 17.32 -13.18
N PRO A 116 -6.41 18.61 -13.11
CA PRO A 116 -6.47 19.45 -14.29
C PRO A 116 -5.14 19.62 -15.03
N HIS A 117 -4.03 19.55 -14.27
CA HIS A 117 -2.66 19.59 -14.84
C HIS A 117 -2.15 18.21 -15.21
N LEU A 118 -2.47 17.18 -14.41
CA LEU A 118 -1.97 15.82 -14.59
C LEU A 118 -2.59 15.09 -15.79
N MET A 119 -3.81 15.49 -16.22
CA MET A 119 -4.48 14.91 -17.37
C MET A 119 -4.17 15.65 -18.70
N LYS A 120 -3.32 16.67 -18.71
CA LYS A 120 -2.90 17.30 -19.95
C LYS A 120 -2.26 16.27 -20.88
N GLY A 121 -2.64 16.36 -22.17
CA GLY A 121 -1.97 15.66 -23.25
C GLY A 121 -0.86 16.49 -23.86
N GLU A 122 -0.23 15.93 -24.89
CA GLU A 122 0.81 16.58 -25.69
C GLU A 122 0.19 17.12 -26.97
N TYR A 123 0.77 18.19 -27.54
CA TYR A 123 0.36 18.77 -28.81
C TYR A 123 1.60 19.10 -29.64
N THR A 124 1.57 18.72 -30.92
CA THR A 124 2.59 19.06 -31.90
C THR A 124 1.90 19.75 -33.07
N ASP A 125 2.15 21.05 -33.18
CA ASP A 125 1.75 21.84 -34.32
C ASP A 125 2.60 21.45 -35.55
N SER A 126 1.96 21.37 -36.69
CA SER A 126 2.65 21.09 -37.97
C SER A 126 3.58 19.88 -37.92
N ALA A 127 3.13 18.78 -37.33
CA ALA A 127 3.85 17.50 -37.32
C ALA A 127 4.11 16.92 -38.73
N GLY A 128 3.38 17.42 -39.71
CA GLY A 128 3.55 17.21 -41.14
C GLY A 128 2.88 18.34 -41.90
N PRO A 129 2.97 18.39 -43.24
CA PRO A 129 2.36 19.46 -44.04
C PRO A 129 0.84 19.53 -43.82
N GLY A 130 0.39 20.53 -43.06
CA GLY A 130 -1.01 20.77 -42.72
C GLY A 130 -1.60 19.72 -41.75
N ILE A 131 -0.75 19.04 -40.96
CA ILE A 131 -1.16 17.99 -40.03
C ILE A 131 -0.69 18.33 -38.63
N ASP A 132 -1.61 18.34 -37.67
CA ASP A 132 -1.33 18.43 -36.24
C ASP A 132 -1.50 17.07 -35.56
N LEU A 133 -0.74 16.84 -34.50
CA LEU A 133 -0.87 15.68 -33.64
C LEU A 133 -1.13 16.12 -32.19
N PHE A 134 -2.08 15.46 -31.56
CA PHE A 134 -2.27 15.66 -30.12
C PHE A 134 -2.75 14.39 -29.43
N SER A 135 -2.50 14.33 -28.14
CA SER A 135 -2.94 13.23 -27.29
C SER A 135 -3.99 13.65 -26.28
N LEU A 136 -4.88 12.72 -25.97
CA LEU A 136 -5.92 12.88 -24.95
C LEU A 136 -5.82 11.73 -23.95
N ARG A 137 -5.88 12.03 -22.66
CA ARG A 137 -6.03 11.02 -21.60
C ARG A 137 -7.50 10.81 -21.30
N GLN A 138 -7.95 9.57 -21.38
CA GLN A 138 -9.33 9.18 -21.13
C GLN A 138 -9.39 8.13 -20.01
N PRO A 139 -10.44 8.14 -19.14
CA PRO A 139 -10.61 7.11 -18.12
C PRO A 139 -10.78 5.73 -18.76
N LEU A 140 -10.46 4.69 -17.99
CA LEU A 140 -10.65 3.30 -18.38
C LEU A 140 -12.12 2.87 -18.32
N GLY A 141 -12.88 3.40 -17.36
CA GLY A 141 -14.27 3.02 -17.09
C GLY A 141 -14.46 2.64 -15.63
N VAL A 142 -14.96 1.42 -15.36
CA VAL A 142 -15.03 0.86 -14.02
C VAL A 142 -13.69 0.22 -13.66
N VAL A 143 -13.14 0.57 -12.51
CA VAL A 143 -11.88 0.02 -12.00
C VAL A 143 -12.04 -0.42 -10.55
N ALA A 144 -11.18 -1.31 -10.06
CA ALA A 144 -11.29 -1.83 -8.72
C ALA A 144 -9.97 -1.74 -7.94
N GLY A 145 -10.08 -1.69 -6.61
CA GLY A 145 -8.98 -1.78 -5.68
C GLY A 145 -9.26 -2.78 -4.57
N ILE A 146 -8.29 -3.63 -4.27
CA ILE A 146 -8.33 -4.61 -3.19
C ILE A 146 -7.21 -4.24 -2.22
N THR A 147 -7.57 -3.93 -0.97
CA THR A 147 -6.64 -3.32 0.00
C THR A 147 -6.48 -4.18 1.24
N PRO A 148 -5.27 -4.16 1.86
CA PRO A 148 -4.95 -4.94 3.05
C PRO A 148 -5.41 -4.23 4.33
N PHE A 149 -5.24 -4.92 5.46
CA PHE A 149 -5.63 -4.43 6.78
C PHE A 149 -4.65 -3.40 7.37
N ASN A 150 -3.38 -3.46 7.02
CA ASN A 150 -2.35 -2.73 7.77
C ASN A 150 -2.34 -1.20 7.57
N PHE A 151 -3.02 -0.71 6.54
CA PHE A 151 -3.24 0.73 6.27
C PHE A 151 -4.64 0.94 5.68
N PRO A 152 -5.71 0.82 6.49
CA PRO A 152 -7.08 0.84 6.01
C PRO A 152 -7.60 2.23 5.60
N ALA A 153 -6.85 3.29 5.84
CA ALA A 153 -7.12 4.63 5.33
C ALA A 153 -6.23 4.97 4.13
N MET A 154 -4.92 4.82 4.30
CA MET A 154 -3.90 5.22 3.32
C MET A 154 -4.07 4.50 1.98
N ILE A 155 -4.08 3.16 2.00
CA ILE A 155 -4.05 2.39 0.77
C ILE A 155 -5.36 2.51 -0.04
N PRO A 156 -6.56 2.51 0.57
CA PRO A 156 -7.77 2.89 -0.15
C PRO A 156 -7.68 4.26 -0.83
N MET A 157 -7.25 5.30 -0.12
CA MET A 157 -7.09 6.65 -0.68
C MET A 157 -6.07 6.69 -1.82
N TRP A 158 -4.96 5.95 -1.72
CA TRP A 158 -3.96 5.84 -2.79
C TRP A 158 -4.53 5.25 -4.08
N LYS A 159 -5.59 4.43 -3.98
CA LYS A 159 -6.20 3.79 -5.15
C LYS A 159 -7.40 4.57 -5.67
N PHE A 160 -8.38 4.87 -4.83
CA PHE A 160 -9.60 5.50 -5.33
C PHE A 160 -9.41 6.98 -5.72
N ALA A 161 -8.58 7.75 -5.01
CA ALA A 161 -8.47 9.18 -5.27
C ALA A 161 -7.95 9.49 -6.70
N PRO A 162 -6.81 8.95 -7.16
CA PRO A 162 -6.37 9.16 -8.54
C PRO A 162 -7.31 8.55 -9.57
N ALA A 163 -7.94 7.39 -9.28
CA ALA A 163 -8.89 6.77 -10.18
C ALA A 163 -10.13 7.66 -10.44
N ILE A 164 -10.73 8.17 -9.37
CA ILE A 164 -11.89 9.07 -9.40
C ILE A 164 -11.52 10.41 -10.06
N ALA A 165 -10.36 10.96 -9.70
CA ALA A 165 -9.85 12.19 -10.32
C ALA A 165 -9.72 12.04 -11.84
N CYS A 166 -9.26 10.89 -12.34
CA CYS A 166 -9.17 10.61 -13.77
C CYS A 166 -10.54 10.42 -14.46
N GLY A 167 -11.65 10.34 -13.73
CA GLY A 167 -13.00 10.16 -14.27
C GLY A 167 -13.48 8.71 -14.35
N ASN A 168 -12.82 7.79 -13.63
CA ASN A 168 -13.31 6.42 -13.49
C ASN A 168 -14.36 6.31 -12.39
N ALA A 169 -15.19 5.26 -12.44
CA ALA A 169 -15.90 4.76 -11.28
C ALA A 169 -15.07 3.67 -10.61
N PHE A 170 -15.13 3.59 -9.28
CA PHE A 170 -14.23 2.77 -8.48
C PHE A 170 -15.01 1.81 -7.58
N ILE A 171 -14.53 0.57 -7.50
CA ILE A 171 -15.02 -0.42 -6.55
C ILE A 171 -13.89 -0.77 -5.60
N LEU A 172 -14.09 -0.50 -4.33
CA LEU A 172 -13.16 -0.83 -3.25
C LEU A 172 -13.59 -2.12 -2.56
N LYS A 173 -12.69 -3.10 -2.50
CA LYS A 173 -12.81 -4.26 -1.60
C LYS A 173 -11.76 -4.07 -0.50
N PRO A 174 -12.13 -3.53 0.68
CA PRO A 174 -11.21 -3.38 1.79
C PRO A 174 -10.94 -4.72 2.49
N SER A 175 -10.03 -4.70 3.47
CA SER A 175 -9.85 -5.83 4.38
C SER A 175 -11.12 -6.06 5.21
N GLU A 176 -11.46 -7.31 5.41
CA GLU A 176 -12.56 -7.75 6.27
C GLU A 176 -12.23 -7.60 7.77
N ARG A 177 -10.97 -7.34 8.12
CA ARG A 177 -10.51 -7.22 9.52
C ARG A 177 -10.81 -5.86 10.12
N ASP A 178 -10.76 -4.81 9.29
CA ASP A 178 -10.90 -3.40 9.68
C ASP A 178 -11.63 -2.56 8.62
N PRO A 179 -12.89 -2.93 8.31
CA PRO A 179 -13.63 -2.35 7.19
C PRO A 179 -14.21 -0.96 7.45
N SER A 180 -14.27 -0.49 8.71
CA SER A 180 -15.07 0.69 9.07
C SER A 180 -14.51 1.99 8.54
N VAL A 181 -13.19 2.17 8.53
CA VAL A 181 -12.59 3.40 7.99
C VAL A 181 -12.82 3.53 6.48
N PRO A 182 -12.61 2.51 5.64
CA PRO A 182 -12.99 2.56 4.23
C PRO A 182 -14.46 2.90 3.97
N MET A 183 -15.38 2.36 4.78
CA MET A 183 -16.80 2.68 4.72
C MET A 183 -17.05 4.17 5.01
N ARG A 184 -16.45 4.69 6.09
CA ARG A 184 -16.58 6.10 6.47
C ARG A 184 -15.99 7.03 5.41
N LEU A 185 -14.86 6.69 4.81
CA LEU A 185 -14.28 7.47 3.70
C LEU A 185 -15.22 7.55 2.49
N ALA A 186 -15.95 6.47 2.19
CA ALA A 186 -16.96 6.48 1.12
C ALA A 186 -18.14 7.42 1.41
N GLU A 187 -18.62 7.45 2.66
CA GLU A 187 -19.64 8.39 3.10
C GLU A 187 -19.18 9.85 2.98
N LEU A 188 -17.94 10.13 3.40
CA LEU A 188 -17.34 11.47 3.30
C LEU A 188 -17.18 11.92 1.86
N LEU A 189 -16.87 11.00 0.92
CA LEU A 189 -16.80 11.33 -0.50
C LEU A 189 -18.16 11.70 -1.08
N VAL A 190 -19.24 11.01 -0.70
CA VAL A 190 -20.59 11.37 -1.11
C VAL A 190 -21.00 12.72 -0.49
N ALA A 191 -20.70 12.94 0.79
CA ALA A 191 -20.91 14.24 1.45
C ALA A 191 -20.11 15.38 0.80
N ALA A 192 -18.95 15.07 0.20
CA ALA A 192 -18.16 16.01 -0.58
C ALA A 192 -18.78 16.33 -1.98
N GLY A 193 -19.83 15.64 -2.37
CA GLY A 193 -20.52 15.83 -3.63
C GLY A 193 -20.12 14.84 -4.74
N LEU A 194 -19.48 13.71 -4.39
CA LEU A 194 -19.24 12.64 -5.36
C LEU A 194 -20.59 12.02 -5.76
N PRO A 195 -20.90 11.89 -7.06
CA PRO A 195 -22.16 11.29 -7.48
C PRO A 195 -22.30 9.83 -7.01
N ALA A 196 -23.52 9.46 -6.65
CA ALA A 196 -23.86 8.10 -6.25
C ALA A 196 -23.40 7.08 -7.31
N GLY A 197 -22.77 5.99 -6.86
CA GLY A 197 -22.25 4.94 -7.74
C GLY A 197 -20.83 5.15 -8.28
N VAL A 198 -20.27 6.38 -8.22
CA VAL A 198 -18.87 6.60 -8.64
C VAL A 198 -17.88 5.89 -7.71
N LEU A 199 -18.14 5.85 -6.42
CA LEU A 199 -17.43 4.97 -5.47
C LEU A 199 -18.41 3.97 -4.87
N ASN A 200 -18.03 2.68 -4.86
CA ASN A 200 -18.73 1.63 -4.17
C ASN A 200 -17.76 0.83 -3.31
N VAL A 201 -18.18 0.40 -2.13
CA VAL A 201 -17.39 -0.47 -1.25
C VAL A 201 -18.12 -1.80 -1.08
N VAL A 202 -17.46 -2.89 -1.43
CA VAL A 202 -17.97 -4.24 -1.25
C VAL A 202 -17.06 -5.00 -0.29
N ASN A 203 -17.57 -5.29 0.90
CA ASN A 203 -16.87 -6.14 1.85
C ASN A 203 -17.00 -7.60 1.43
N GLY A 204 -15.99 -8.43 1.67
CA GLY A 204 -16.04 -9.82 1.25
C GLY A 204 -14.69 -10.51 1.25
N ASP A 205 -14.76 -11.77 0.94
CA ASP A 205 -13.66 -12.73 0.85
C ASP A 205 -13.24 -13.03 -0.61
N LYS A 206 -12.72 -14.22 -0.84
CA LYS A 206 -12.28 -14.69 -2.16
C LYS A 206 -13.37 -14.60 -3.23
N GLU A 207 -14.64 -14.86 -2.90
CA GLU A 207 -15.74 -14.80 -3.88
C GLU A 207 -15.91 -13.38 -4.46
N ALA A 208 -15.81 -12.37 -3.61
CA ALA A 208 -15.85 -10.98 -4.05
C ALA A 208 -14.64 -10.62 -4.94
N VAL A 209 -13.45 -11.08 -4.55
CA VAL A 209 -12.22 -10.88 -5.33
C VAL A 209 -12.32 -11.52 -6.72
N ASP A 210 -12.69 -12.80 -6.78
CA ASP A 210 -12.80 -13.55 -8.03
C ASP A 210 -13.85 -12.94 -8.97
N THR A 211 -14.94 -12.42 -8.40
CA THR A 211 -15.96 -11.72 -9.19
C THR A 211 -15.40 -10.45 -9.84
N LEU A 212 -14.64 -9.65 -9.09
CA LEU A 212 -13.96 -8.46 -9.66
C LEU A 212 -12.93 -8.84 -10.73
N LEU A 213 -12.21 -9.95 -10.54
CA LEU A 213 -11.19 -10.43 -11.48
C LEU A 213 -11.79 -10.92 -12.80
N THR A 214 -13.00 -11.50 -12.76
CA THR A 214 -13.59 -12.16 -13.94
C THR A 214 -14.63 -11.32 -14.67
N ASP A 215 -15.28 -10.35 -14.01
CA ASP A 215 -16.30 -9.51 -14.64
C ASP A 215 -15.69 -8.56 -15.69
N GLN A 216 -16.15 -8.67 -16.92
CA GLN A 216 -15.61 -7.94 -18.09
C GLN A 216 -15.80 -6.42 -18.03
N ARG A 217 -16.70 -5.93 -17.20
CA ARG A 217 -16.92 -4.48 -17.00
C ARG A 217 -15.81 -3.81 -16.20
N VAL A 218 -15.12 -4.56 -15.32
CA VAL A 218 -13.97 -4.08 -14.56
C VAL A 218 -12.73 -4.06 -15.48
N ARG A 219 -12.15 -2.88 -15.72
CA ARG A 219 -11.08 -2.66 -16.69
C ARG A 219 -9.67 -2.69 -16.09
N ALA A 220 -9.55 -2.34 -14.81
CA ALA A 220 -8.27 -2.37 -14.12
C ALA A 220 -8.47 -2.77 -12.65
N ILE A 221 -7.43 -3.41 -12.10
CA ILE A 221 -7.39 -3.82 -10.69
C ILE A 221 -6.05 -3.43 -10.07
N GLY A 222 -6.13 -2.71 -8.96
CA GLY A 222 -4.99 -2.46 -8.09
C GLY A 222 -5.10 -3.29 -6.81
N PHE A 223 -4.03 -3.98 -6.43
CA PHE A 223 -3.97 -4.82 -5.24
C PHE A 223 -2.76 -4.48 -4.37
N VAL A 224 -2.93 -4.60 -3.06
CA VAL A 224 -1.83 -4.67 -2.08
C VAL A 224 -2.15 -5.79 -1.09
N GLY A 225 -1.17 -6.65 -0.80
CA GLY A 225 -1.32 -7.75 0.16
C GLY A 225 -0.18 -8.76 0.07
N SER A 226 -0.42 -10.02 0.50
CA SER A 226 0.60 -11.07 0.46
C SER A 226 1.00 -11.46 -0.97
N SER A 227 2.25 -11.88 -1.16
CA SER A 227 2.80 -12.19 -2.51
C SER A 227 2.05 -13.29 -3.23
N ALA A 228 1.63 -14.35 -2.54
CA ALA A 228 0.88 -15.45 -3.17
C ALA A 228 -0.47 -14.95 -3.73
N ILE A 229 -1.15 -14.03 -3.01
CA ILE A 229 -2.39 -13.43 -3.49
C ILE A 229 -2.11 -12.41 -4.58
N ALA A 230 -1.02 -11.64 -4.49
CA ALA A 230 -0.60 -10.70 -5.54
C ALA A 230 -0.36 -11.42 -6.88
N GLU A 231 0.37 -12.54 -6.86
CA GLU A 231 0.62 -13.40 -8.02
C GLU A 231 -0.69 -13.94 -8.62
N TYR A 232 -1.59 -14.45 -7.76
CA TYR A 232 -2.90 -14.95 -8.18
C TYR A 232 -3.74 -13.87 -8.86
N ILE A 233 -3.85 -12.70 -8.23
CA ILE A 233 -4.65 -11.56 -8.75
C ILE A 233 -4.05 -11.05 -10.06
N TYR A 234 -2.72 -10.94 -10.12
CA TYR A 234 -2.04 -10.50 -11.34
C TYR A 234 -2.29 -11.46 -12.50
N ALA A 235 -2.01 -12.75 -12.30
CA ALA A 235 -2.18 -13.77 -13.32
C ALA A 235 -3.64 -13.86 -13.79
N THR A 236 -4.59 -13.92 -12.84
CA THR A 236 -6.02 -14.05 -13.16
C THR A 236 -6.57 -12.79 -13.85
N GLY A 237 -6.24 -11.61 -13.34
CA GLY A 237 -6.69 -10.35 -13.94
C GLY A 237 -6.16 -10.14 -15.36
N CYS A 238 -4.87 -10.41 -15.59
CA CYS A 238 -4.27 -10.34 -16.93
C CYS A 238 -4.89 -11.36 -17.88
N ALA A 239 -5.17 -12.58 -17.44
CA ALA A 239 -5.85 -13.61 -18.25
C ALA A 239 -7.26 -13.18 -18.69
N HIS A 240 -7.92 -12.26 -17.93
CA HIS A 240 -9.21 -11.68 -18.28
C HIS A 240 -9.11 -10.30 -18.95
N GLY A 241 -7.93 -9.96 -19.49
CA GLY A 241 -7.71 -8.75 -20.27
C GLY A 241 -7.75 -7.44 -19.48
N LYS A 242 -7.53 -7.49 -18.17
CA LYS A 242 -7.50 -6.31 -17.31
C LYS A 242 -6.10 -5.72 -17.21
N ARG A 243 -6.04 -4.41 -16.98
CA ARG A 243 -4.81 -3.78 -16.49
C ARG A 243 -4.67 -4.10 -15.01
N VAL A 244 -3.53 -4.64 -14.59
CA VAL A 244 -3.34 -5.10 -13.22
C VAL A 244 -2.06 -4.50 -12.64
N GLN A 245 -2.14 -4.09 -11.38
CA GLN A 245 -1.05 -3.57 -10.58
C GLN A 245 -1.15 -4.20 -9.19
N CYS A 246 -0.19 -5.06 -8.84
CA CYS A 246 -0.18 -5.76 -7.55
C CYS A 246 1.11 -5.49 -6.80
N PHE A 247 0.99 -5.17 -5.51
CA PHE A 247 2.12 -5.05 -4.60
C PHE A 247 2.03 -6.16 -3.57
N GLY A 248 3.08 -6.98 -3.57
CA GLY A 248 3.22 -8.16 -2.72
C GLY A 248 3.94 -7.86 -1.41
N GLY A 249 4.48 -8.92 -0.80
CA GLY A 249 5.26 -8.88 0.42
C GLY A 249 6.62 -8.20 0.26
N ALA A 250 7.31 -8.06 1.37
CA ALA A 250 8.61 -7.41 1.45
C ALA A 250 9.52 -8.12 2.45
N LYS A 251 10.82 -7.90 2.31
CA LYS A 251 11.87 -8.20 3.29
C LYS A 251 12.88 -7.07 3.25
N ASN A 252 12.54 -5.96 3.90
CA ASN A 252 13.33 -4.75 3.79
C ASN A 252 14.58 -4.84 4.65
N HIS A 253 15.72 -4.53 4.03
CA HIS A 253 17.04 -4.54 4.65
C HIS A 253 17.47 -3.12 5.00
N MET A 254 18.18 -2.98 6.10
CA MET A 254 18.88 -1.73 6.45
C MET A 254 20.37 -2.04 6.65
N VAL A 255 21.19 -1.59 5.73
CA VAL A 255 22.65 -1.71 5.78
C VAL A 255 23.20 -0.65 6.73
N VAL A 256 24.07 -1.06 7.65
CA VAL A 256 24.76 -0.17 8.59
C VAL A 256 26.25 -0.29 8.33
N MET A 257 26.82 0.77 7.75
CA MET A 257 28.27 0.85 7.47
C MET A 257 29.09 1.15 8.74
N PRO A 258 30.39 0.81 8.78
CA PRO A 258 31.24 1.06 9.94
C PRO A 258 31.35 2.53 10.36
N ASP A 259 31.19 3.47 9.40
CA ASP A 259 31.24 4.91 9.58
C ASP A 259 29.88 5.53 9.93
N ALA A 260 28.80 4.74 9.95
CA ALA A 260 27.45 5.20 10.27
C ALA A 260 27.37 5.81 11.68
N ASP A 261 26.45 6.77 11.86
CA ASP A 261 26.04 7.17 13.19
C ASP A 261 25.25 6.02 13.84
N MET A 262 25.91 5.33 14.76
CA MET A 262 25.35 4.10 15.36
C MET A 262 24.08 4.37 16.17
N ASP A 263 24.01 5.50 16.89
CA ASP A 263 22.83 5.83 17.68
C ASP A 263 21.64 6.15 16.78
N GLN A 264 21.86 6.91 15.72
CA GLN A 264 20.86 7.21 14.70
C GLN A 264 20.39 5.93 13.98
N ALA A 265 21.31 5.01 13.65
CA ALA A 265 20.98 3.72 13.04
C ALA A 265 20.12 2.84 13.97
N VAL A 266 20.45 2.80 15.28
CA VAL A 266 19.66 2.07 16.29
C VAL A 266 18.27 2.66 16.42
N ASP A 267 18.13 3.99 16.57
CA ASP A 267 16.82 4.67 16.65
C ASP A 267 15.96 4.38 15.41
N ALA A 268 16.57 4.44 14.24
CA ALA A 268 15.91 4.12 12.98
C ALA A 268 15.43 2.66 12.92
N LEU A 269 16.25 1.69 13.34
CA LEU A 269 15.89 0.28 13.37
C LEU A 269 14.76 0.00 14.37
N ILE A 270 14.78 0.62 15.54
CA ILE A 270 13.72 0.45 16.55
C ILE A 270 12.38 0.96 16.00
N GLY A 271 12.32 2.18 15.48
CA GLY A 271 11.10 2.74 14.92
C GLY A 271 10.60 2.01 13.68
N ALA A 272 11.51 1.65 12.77
CA ALA A 272 11.16 1.00 11.51
C ALA A 272 10.87 -0.50 11.65
N GLY A 273 11.46 -1.18 12.61
CA GLY A 273 11.28 -2.62 12.81
C GLY A 273 10.08 -2.98 13.66
N TYR A 274 9.77 -2.16 14.67
CA TYR A 274 8.77 -2.50 15.69
C TYR A 274 7.50 -1.62 15.66
N GLY A 275 7.55 -0.46 15.00
CA GLY A 275 6.37 0.41 14.84
C GLY A 275 5.19 -0.34 14.26
N SER A 276 3.98 -0.12 14.80
CA SER A 276 2.76 -0.87 14.45
C SER A 276 2.92 -2.39 14.62
N ALA A 277 3.62 -2.84 15.66
CA ALA A 277 3.96 -4.24 15.87
C ALA A 277 4.64 -4.92 14.65
N GLY A 278 5.36 -4.16 13.83
CA GLY A 278 6.00 -4.67 12.59
C GLY A 278 5.02 -4.95 11.43
N GLU A 279 3.76 -4.62 11.54
CA GLU A 279 2.72 -4.85 10.53
C GLU A 279 2.73 -3.76 9.43
N ARG A 280 3.90 -3.41 8.92
CA ARG A 280 4.08 -2.44 7.83
C ARG A 280 4.80 -3.07 6.65
N CYS A 281 4.33 -2.80 5.43
CA CYS A 281 4.98 -3.25 4.19
C CYS A 281 6.41 -2.70 4.02
N MET A 282 6.70 -1.55 4.64
CA MET A 282 8.01 -0.91 4.62
C MET A 282 8.79 -1.09 5.94
N ALA A 283 8.30 -1.90 6.89
CA ALA A 283 9.05 -2.22 8.09
C ALA A 283 10.42 -2.80 7.75
N VAL A 284 11.46 -2.34 8.44
CA VAL A 284 12.78 -2.96 8.34
C VAL A 284 12.77 -4.25 9.15
N SER A 285 12.92 -5.38 8.48
CA SER A 285 12.91 -6.70 9.09
C SER A 285 14.29 -7.36 9.14
N VAL A 286 15.28 -6.78 8.45
CA VAL A 286 16.67 -7.27 8.41
C VAL A 286 17.64 -6.09 8.59
N ALA A 287 18.43 -6.13 9.66
CA ALA A 287 19.59 -5.26 9.84
C ALA A 287 20.85 -5.94 9.29
N VAL A 288 21.60 -5.22 8.46
CA VAL A 288 22.81 -5.73 7.78
C VAL A 288 24.02 -4.88 8.19
N PRO A 289 24.59 -5.09 9.38
CA PRO A 289 25.84 -4.43 9.77
C PRO A 289 27.02 -5.00 8.97
N VAL A 290 27.91 -4.09 8.52
CA VAL A 290 29.09 -4.44 7.72
C VAL A 290 30.33 -4.60 8.62
N GLY A 291 30.83 -5.84 8.70
CA GLY A 291 31.95 -6.24 9.56
C GLY A 291 31.55 -6.58 10.98
N GLU A 292 32.28 -7.50 11.60
CA GLU A 292 31.98 -8.06 12.93
C GLU A 292 31.93 -6.98 14.03
N ASN A 293 32.87 -6.04 14.02
CA ASN A 293 32.92 -4.96 15.01
C ASN A 293 31.66 -4.07 14.95
N THR A 294 31.18 -3.77 13.74
CA THR A 294 29.95 -3.00 13.53
C THR A 294 28.74 -3.79 14.02
N ALA A 295 28.71 -5.08 13.73
CA ALA A 295 27.64 -5.98 14.17
C ALA A 295 27.55 -6.08 15.68
N ASP A 296 28.68 -6.29 16.35
CA ASP A 296 28.73 -6.37 17.81
C ASP A 296 28.31 -5.06 18.49
N ALA A 297 28.78 -3.93 17.95
CA ALA A 297 28.40 -2.61 18.44
C ALA A 297 26.89 -2.34 18.27
N LEU A 298 26.33 -2.70 17.11
CA LEU A 298 24.90 -2.56 16.80
C LEU A 298 24.04 -3.42 17.73
N VAL A 299 24.36 -4.71 17.82
CA VAL A 299 23.62 -5.67 18.65
C VAL A 299 23.66 -5.28 20.12
N LYS A 300 24.82 -4.88 20.65
CA LYS A 300 24.96 -4.39 22.03
C LYS A 300 24.02 -3.22 22.35
N LYS A 301 23.80 -2.32 21.40
CA LYS A 301 22.88 -1.18 21.57
C LYS A 301 21.43 -1.55 21.33
N LEU A 302 21.13 -2.50 20.43
CA LEU A 302 19.74 -2.91 20.11
C LEU A 302 19.09 -3.68 21.25
N ILE A 303 19.81 -4.59 21.92
CA ILE A 303 19.24 -5.46 22.98
C ILE A 303 18.45 -4.65 24.01
N PRO A 304 19.05 -3.68 24.73
CA PRO A 304 18.32 -2.94 25.77
C PRO A 304 17.19 -2.09 25.20
N ARG A 305 17.27 -1.66 23.95
CA ARG A 305 16.22 -0.87 23.30
C ARG A 305 15.01 -1.75 22.93
N VAL A 306 15.24 -2.99 22.50
CA VAL A 306 14.16 -3.93 22.18
C VAL A 306 13.50 -4.43 23.47
N GLU A 307 14.28 -4.75 24.51
CA GLU A 307 13.76 -5.12 25.84
C GLU A 307 12.94 -3.99 26.47
N GLY A 308 13.33 -2.73 26.24
CA GLY A 308 12.66 -1.53 26.78
C GLY A 308 11.44 -1.07 26.00
N LEU A 309 11.02 -1.74 24.93
CA LEU A 309 9.84 -1.37 24.16
C LEU A 309 8.56 -1.42 25.00
N LYS A 310 7.82 -0.35 24.98
CA LYS A 310 6.54 -0.21 25.72
C LYS A 310 5.39 -0.72 24.85
N VAL A 311 4.90 -1.90 25.18
CA VAL A 311 3.77 -2.53 24.51
C VAL A 311 2.53 -2.40 25.37
N GLY A 312 1.43 -1.91 24.82
CA GLY A 312 0.21 -1.70 25.58
C GLY A 312 -1.01 -1.39 24.70
N PRO A 313 -2.14 -1.00 25.30
CA PRO A 313 -3.37 -0.74 24.58
C PRO A 313 -3.17 0.36 23.54
N SER A 314 -3.77 0.20 22.37
CA SER A 314 -3.62 1.14 21.25
C SER A 314 -4.10 2.56 21.56
N SER A 315 -4.94 2.72 22.56
CA SER A 315 -5.43 4.02 23.05
C SER A 315 -4.49 4.74 24.02
N ASP A 316 -3.46 4.05 24.55
CA ASP A 316 -2.49 4.64 25.46
C ASP A 316 -1.42 5.41 24.67
N PRO A 317 -1.28 6.74 24.85
CA PRO A 317 -0.30 7.54 24.15
C PRO A 317 1.16 7.32 24.61
N GLN A 318 1.38 6.54 25.69
CA GLN A 318 2.70 6.28 26.26
C GLN A 318 3.36 5.00 25.70
N VAL A 319 2.65 4.22 24.89
CA VAL A 319 3.18 2.98 24.31
C VAL A 319 3.84 3.21 22.96
N ASP A 320 4.85 2.41 22.67
CA ASP A 320 5.55 2.45 21.38
C ASP A 320 4.72 1.78 20.28
N TYR A 321 4.02 0.68 20.61
CA TYR A 321 3.07 0.02 19.71
C TYR A 321 1.99 -0.78 20.48
N GLY A 322 0.89 -1.02 19.76
CA GLY A 322 -0.29 -1.75 20.25
C GLY A 322 -0.25 -3.26 19.91
N PRO A 323 -1.40 -3.94 20.05
CA PRO A 323 -1.53 -5.35 19.70
C PRO A 323 -1.46 -5.58 18.19
N MET A 324 -1.22 -6.83 17.80
CA MET A 324 -1.36 -7.30 16.43
C MET A 324 -2.83 -7.48 16.06
N VAL A 325 -3.15 -7.35 14.78
CA VAL A 325 -4.54 -7.26 14.27
C VAL A 325 -5.43 -8.46 14.64
N THR A 326 -4.91 -9.69 14.68
CA THR A 326 -5.68 -10.89 15.03
C THR A 326 -4.85 -11.91 15.79
N ARG A 327 -5.54 -12.78 16.55
CA ARG A 327 -4.92 -13.91 17.24
C ARG A 327 -4.21 -14.85 16.27
N ALA A 328 -4.84 -15.17 15.15
CA ALA A 328 -4.23 -16.06 14.15
C ALA A 328 -2.93 -15.49 13.58
N HIS A 329 -2.86 -14.15 13.42
CA HIS A 329 -1.63 -13.50 12.96
C HIS A 329 -0.54 -13.51 14.04
N LEU A 330 -0.90 -13.24 15.30
CA LEU A 330 0.01 -13.35 16.44
C LEU A 330 0.61 -14.76 16.53
N ASP A 331 -0.21 -15.80 16.42
CA ASP A 331 0.24 -17.21 16.49
C ASP A 331 1.18 -17.54 15.33
N LYS A 332 0.87 -17.03 14.12
CA LYS A 332 1.77 -17.15 12.96
C LYS A 332 3.13 -16.50 13.23
N VAL A 333 3.17 -15.28 13.77
CA VAL A 333 4.44 -14.59 14.08
C VAL A 333 5.25 -15.37 15.14
N LYS A 334 4.59 -15.86 16.21
CA LYS A 334 5.24 -16.69 17.22
C LYS A 334 5.85 -17.95 16.60
N SER A 335 5.16 -18.60 15.67
CA SER A 335 5.68 -19.78 14.97
C SER A 335 6.93 -19.49 14.14
N TYR A 336 7.07 -18.28 13.59
CA TYR A 336 8.31 -17.87 12.91
C TYR A 336 9.47 -17.66 13.90
N VAL A 337 9.20 -17.17 15.11
CA VAL A 337 10.23 -17.05 16.14
C VAL A 337 10.71 -18.44 16.57
N ASP A 338 9.78 -19.40 16.78
CA ASP A 338 10.11 -20.81 17.05
C ASP A 338 10.95 -21.42 15.92
N LEU A 339 10.57 -21.12 14.67
CA LEU A 339 11.29 -21.58 13.48
C LEU A 339 12.71 -21.04 13.42
N GLY A 340 12.91 -19.74 13.69
CA GLY A 340 14.25 -19.12 13.71
C GLY A 340 15.19 -19.76 14.70
N VAL A 341 14.70 -20.07 15.91
CA VAL A 341 15.46 -20.82 16.92
C VAL A 341 15.80 -22.20 16.40
N LYS A 342 14.85 -22.91 15.80
CA LYS A 342 15.06 -24.25 15.24
C LYS A 342 16.05 -24.28 14.07
N GLU A 343 16.08 -23.21 13.27
CA GLU A 343 17.01 -23.04 12.15
C GLU A 343 18.43 -22.66 12.61
N GLY A 344 18.65 -22.40 13.91
CA GLY A 344 19.94 -22.09 14.50
C GLY A 344 20.26 -20.59 14.58
N ALA A 345 19.33 -19.71 14.34
CA ALA A 345 19.50 -18.29 14.62
C ALA A 345 19.55 -18.03 16.13
N LYS A 346 20.37 -17.08 16.55
CA LYS A 346 20.54 -16.75 17.97
C LYS A 346 19.47 -15.75 18.39
N LEU A 347 18.45 -16.21 19.13
CA LEU A 347 17.44 -15.33 19.72
C LEU A 347 18.03 -14.57 20.90
N LEU A 348 18.19 -13.27 20.77
CA LEU A 348 18.79 -12.38 21.78
C LEU A 348 17.75 -11.77 22.70
N VAL A 349 16.59 -11.40 22.16
CA VAL A 349 15.43 -10.91 22.90
C VAL A 349 14.20 -11.69 22.46
N ASP A 350 13.47 -12.24 23.44
CA ASP A 350 12.29 -13.09 23.21
C ASP A 350 11.03 -12.45 23.77
N GLY A 351 10.23 -11.86 22.88
CA GLY A 351 8.97 -11.21 23.22
C GLY A 351 7.73 -12.12 23.20
N ARG A 352 7.85 -13.44 22.89
CA ARG A 352 6.71 -14.36 22.73
C ARG A 352 5.84 -14.50 23.98
N ASN A 353 6.47 -14.40 25.15
CA ASN A 353 5.80 -14.60 26.43
C ASN A 353 5.31 -13.29 27.08
N PHE A 354 5.33 -12.20 26.35
CA PHE A 354 4.80 -10.93 26.84
C PHE A 354 3.34 -11.08 27.27
N LYS A 355 3.01 -10.54 28.44
CA LYS A 355 1.65 -10.50 28.99
C LYS A 355 1.36 -9.11 29.50
N LEU A 356 0.19 -8.61 29.17
CA LEU A 356 -0.32 -7.32 29.64
C LEU A 356 -1.45 -7.58 30.64
N GLN A 357 -1.26 -7.14 31.88
CA GLN A 357 -2.26 -7.29 32.93
C GLN A 357 -3.56 -6.56 32.57
N GLY A 358 -4.70 -7.25 32.69
CA GLY A 358 -6.01 -6.74 32.31
C GLY A 358 -6.35 -6.85 30.83
N TYR A 359 -5.43 -7.39 30.01
CA TYR A 359 -5.59 -7.60 28.57
C TYR A 359 -5.10 -8.99 28.14
N GLU A 360 -5.34 -10.00 28.96
CA GLU A 360 -4.76 -11.36 28.79
C GLU A 360 -5.19 -12.03 27.49
N ASN A 361 -6.35 -11.64 26.95
CA ASN A 361 -6.87 -12.15 25.67
C ASN A 361 -6.48 -11.27 24.46
N GLY A 362 -5.85 -10.13 24.68
CA GLY A 362 -5.38 -9.23 23.63
C GLY A 362 -4.24 -9.85 22.81
N ASN A 363 -4.02 -9.33 21.63
CA ASN A 363 -3.05 -9.86 20.67
C ASN A 363 -1.65 -9.26 20.85
N PHE A 364 -1.19 -9.08 22.07
CA PHE A 364 0.09 -8.45 22.38
C PHE A 364 1.27 -9.40 22.26
N MET A 365 2.40 -8.88 21.84
CA MET A 365 3.69 -9.56 21.75
C MET A 365 4.81 -8.54 21.95
N GLY A 366 5.83 -8.86 22.72
CA GLY A 366 7.04 -8.07 22.84
C GLY A 366 7.91 -8.14 21.61
N GLY A 367 8.88 -7.24 21.50
CA GLY A 367 9.88 -7.27 20.42
C GLY A 367 10.76 -8.50 20.49
N CYS A 368 11.06 -9.09 19.33
CA CYS A 368 12.05 -10.17 19.19
C CYS A 368 13.24 -9.70 18.37
N LEU A 369 14.45 -10.11 18.80
CA LEU A 369 15.70 -9.80 18.10
C LEU A 369 16.50 -11.08 17.89
N PHE A 370 16.80 -11.38 16.63
CA PHE A 370 17.69 -12.46 16.23
C PHE A 370 19.04 -11.93 15.76
N ASP A 371 20.10 -12.65 16.06
CA ASP A 371 21.44 -12.46 15.49
C ASP A 371 21.89 -13.75 14.78
N HIS A 372 22.94 -13.65 13.97
CA HIS A 372 23.50 -14.75 13.17
C HIS A 372 22.46 -15.42 12.26
N VAL A 373 21.50 -14.62 11.76
CA VAL A 373 20.57 -15.08 10.73
C VAL A 373 21.32 -15.19 9.40
N THR A 374 21.06 -16.27 8.65
CA THR A 374 21.69 -16.52 7.35
C THR A 374 20.69 -16.48 6.21
N PRO A 375 21.12 -16.22 4.96
CA PRO A 375 20.25 -16.21 3.79
C PRO A 375 19.55 -17.55 3.49
N SER A 376 20.02 -18.65 4.04
CA SER A 376 19.40 -19.98 3.88
C SER A 376 18.16 -20.18 4.75
N MET A 377 18.03 -19.45 5.86
CA MET A 377 16.95 -19.59 6.83
C MET A 377 15.63 -19.04 6.28
N ARG A 378 14.52 -19.69 6.63
CA ARG A 378 13.18 -19.25 6.23
C ARG A 378 12.79 -17.93 6.88
N ILE A 379 13.23 -17.67 8.11
CA ILE A 379 13.00 -16.39 8.78
C ILE A 379 13.66 -15.21 8.05
N TYR A 380 14.69 -15.46 7.22
CA TYR A 380 15.25 -14.46 6.30
C TYR A 380 14.47 -14.37 5.00
N LYS A 381 14.11 -15.53 4.41
CA LYS A 381 13.48 -15.59 3.09
C LYS A 381 12.03 -15.13 3.08
N GLU A 382 11.28 -15.42 4.15
CA GLU A 382 9.84 -15.21 4.22
C GLU A 382 9.48 -13.95 5.01
N GLU A 383 8.41 -13.30 4.63
CA GLU A 383 7.86 -12.14 5.34
C GLU A 383 7.14 -12.60 6.61
N ILE A 384 7.62 -12.14 7.76
CA ILE A 384 7.03 -12.47 9.08
C ILE A 384 5.84 -11.56 9.37
N PHE A 385 5.98 -10.27 9.12
CA PHE A 385 4.97 -9.23 9.33
C PHE A 385 4.58 -9.07 10.81
N GLY A 386 5.60 -9.00 11.68
CA GLY A 386 5.47 -8.91 13.13
C GLY A 386 6.68 -8.22 13.75
N PRO A 387 6.70 -8.02 15.09
CA PRO A 387 7.76 -7.30 15.80
C PRO A 387 9.03 -8.15 15.95
N VAL A 388 9.61 -8.56 14.83
CA VAL A 388 10.77 -9.46 14.75
C VAL A 388 11.84 -8.86 13.85
N LEU A 389 12.98 -8.50 14.40
CA LEU A 389 14.14 -7.99 13.68
C LEU A 389 15.22 -9.07 13.61
N SER A 390 15.77 -9.30 12.43
CA SER A 390 16.85 -10.24 12.15
C SER A 390 18.15 -9.49 11.84
N VAL A 391 19.25 -9.85 12.48
CA VAL A 391 20.58 -9.33 12.14
C VAL A 391 21.28 -10.37 11.25
N VAL A 392 21.66 -9.93 10.05
CA VAL A 392 22.46 -10.67 9.08
C VAL A 392 23.79 -9.96 8.91
N ARG A 393 24.86 -10.56 9.42
CA ARG A 393 26.18 -9.94 9.41
C ARG A 393 26.81 -10.02 8.03
N ALA A 394 27.02 -8.88 7.38
CA ALA A 394 27.76 -8.78 6.12
C ALA A 394 29.26 -8.72 6.42
N LYS A 395 30.05 -9.52 5.70
CA LYS A 395 31.53 -9.53 5.90
C LYS A 395 32.19 -8.25 5.38
N ASP A 396 31.65 -7.69 4.29
CA ASP A 396 32.15 -6.51 3.60
C ASP A 396 31.02 -5.76 2.87
N TYR A 397 31.35 -4.66 2.22
CA TYR A 397 30.41 -3.84 1.47
C TYR A 397 29.77 -4.59 0.30
N GLU A 398 30.52 -5.43 -0.41
CA GLU A 398 29.99 -6.21 -1.55
C GLU A 398 28.91 -7.19 -1.08
N ASP A 399 29.11 -7.82 0.08
CA ASP A 399 28.11 -8.68 0.70
C ASP A 399 26.86 -7.89 1.10
N ALA A 400 27.03 -6.68 1.61
CA ALA A 400 25.91 -5.81 1.98
C ALA A 400 25.06 -5.34 0.76
N VAL A 401 25.68 -5.12 -0.40
CA VAL A 401 24.96 -4.84 -1.67
C VAL A 401 24.27 -6.11 -2.18
N ARG A 402 24.94 -7.26 -2.09
CA ARG A 402 24.48 -8.55 -2.60
C ARG A 402 23.22 -9.05 -1.88
N LEU A 403 23.20 -9.01 -0.54
CA LEU A 403 22.13 -9.56 0.29
C LEU A 403 20.73 -9.04 -0.12
N PRO A 404 20.43 -7.73 -0.14
CA PRO A 404 19.14 -7.23 -0.58
C PRO A 404 18.91 -7.41 -2.09
N SER A 405 19.99 -7.41 -2.90
CA SER A 405 19.87 -7.53 -4.36
C SER A 405 19.45 -8.92 -4.82
N GLU A 406 19.95 -9.98 -4.17
CA GLU A 406 19.65 -11.38 -4.47
C GLU A 406 18.37 -11.88 -3.79
N HIS A 407 17.85 -11.15 -2.80
CA HIS A 407 16.61 -11.53 -2.14
C HIS A 407 15.43 -11.51 -3.13
N ASP A 408 14.46 -12.42 -2.98
CA ASP A 408 13.27 -12.52 -3.84
C ASP A 408 12.39 -11.26 -3.81
N TYR A 409 12.39 -10.54 -2.69
CA TYR A 409 11.69 -9.28 -2.53
C TYR A 409 12.60 -8.08 -2.81
N GLY A 410 12.00 -7.01 -3.34
CA GLY A 410 12.71 -5.77 -3.65
C GLY A 410 11.86 -4.53 -3.44
N ASN A 411 11.15 -4.45 -2.30
CA ASN A 411 10.28 -3.32 -2.00
C ASN A 411 11.09 -2.10 -1.55
N GLY A 412 11.81 -2.21 -0.44
CA GLY A 412 12.61 -1.15 0.13
C GLY A 412 13.95 -1.64 0.69
N VAL A 413 14.93 -0.74 0.70
CA VAL A 413 16.24 -0.93 1.34
C VAL A 413 16.73 0.41 1.86
N ALA A 414 17.51 0.40 2.93
CA ALA A 414 18.19 1.60 3.41
C ALA A 414 19.69 1.33 3.61
N ILE A 415 20.49 2.38 3.50
CA ILE A 415 21.91 2.40 3.90
C ILE A 415 22.16 3.55 4.85
N PHE A 416 22.87 3.28 5.94
CA PHE A 416 23.34 4.27 6.89
C PHE A 416 24.86 4.37 6.79
N THR A 417 25.36 5.53 6.38
CA THR A 417 26.77 5.84 6.17
C THR A 417 26.99 7.36 6.19
N ARG A 418 28.18 7.80 6.53
CA ARG A 418 28.61 9.21 6.39
C ARG A 418 29.39 9.45 5.09
N ASP A 419 29.70 8.40 4.34
CA ASP A 419 30.42 8.48 3.07
C ASP A 419 29.44 8.63 1.91
N GLY A 420 29.52 9.76 1.22
CA GLY A 420 28.66 10.07 0.08
C GLY A 420 28.93 9.21 -1.15
N ASP A 421 30.16 8.74 -1.34
CA ASP A 421 30.54 7.88 -2.48
C ASP A 421 29.94 6.48 -2.29
N THR A 422 30.12 5.90 -1.11
CA THR A 422 29.47 4.63 -0.72
C THR A 422 27.94 4.70 -0.87
N ALA A 423 27.31 5.78 -0.41
CA ALA A 423 25.86 5.95 -0.52
C ALA A 423 25.41 6.01 -1.98
N ARG A 424 26.13 6.73 -2.83
CA ARG A 424 25.83 6.84 -4.27
C ARG A 424 26.04 5.51 -5.00
N ASP A 425 27.16 4.83 -4.75
CA ASP A 425 27.45 3.53 -5.34
C ASP A 425 26.36 2.50 -4.96
N PHE A 426 26.00 2.46 -3.68
CA PHE A 426 24.93 1.57 -3.20
C PHE A 426 23.60 1.82 -3.92
N THR A 427 23.17 3.08 -4.04
CA THR A 427 21.90 3.41 -4.71
C THR A 427 21.88 3.02 -6.18
N ASN A 428 23.03 3.05 -6.85
CA ASN A 428 23.13 2.67 -8.26
C ASN A 428 23.16 1.14 -8.47
N ARG A 429 23.68 0.40 -7.50
CA ARG A 429 23.93 -1.05 -7.66
C ARG A 429 22.86 -1.95 -7.07
N VAL A 430 22.19 -1.50 -6.01
CA VAL A 430 21.22 -2.35 -5.32
C VAL A 430 19.97 -2.60 -6.16
N ASN A 431 19.55 -3.87 -6.26
CA ASN A 431 18.38 -4.29 -7.06
C ASN A 431 17.09 -4.27 -6.23
N VAL A 432 16.66 -3.05 -5.82
CA VAL A 432 15.47 -2.81 -5.00
C VAL A 432 14.77 -1.52 -5.47
N GLY A 433 13.44 -1.49 -5.40
CA GLY A 433 12.65 -0.43 -6.02
C GLY A 433 12.70 0.93 -5.30
N MET A 434 12.86 0.94 -3.97
CA MET A 434 12.92 2.16 -3.16
C MET A 434 14.14 2.12 -2.26
N VAL A 435 14.97 3.17 -2.31
CA VAL A 435 16.24 3.22 -1.56
C VAL A 435 16.26 4.44 -0.66
N GLY A 436 16.59 4.24 0.62
CA GLY A 436 16.83 5.30 1.60
C GLY A 436 18.31 5.47 1.91
N VAL A 437 18.79 6.70 1.96
CA VAL A 437 20.13 7.04 2.43
C VAL A 437 19.96 7.77 3.76
N ASN A 438 20.45 7.18 4.84
CA ASN A 438 20.24 7.66 6.22
C ASN A 438 18.75 7.89 6.57
N PHE A 439 17.88 7.12 5.93
CA PHE A 439 16.44 7.15 6.09
C PHE A 439 15.86 5.73 5.98
N ALA A 440 15.36 5.18 7.08
CA ALA A 440 15.07 3.74 7.18
C ALA A 440 13.86 3.28 6.35
N ILE A 441 12.83 4.13 6.25
CA ILE A 441 11.56 3.79 5.56
C ILE A 441 11.36 4.74 4.36
N PRO A 442 11.95 4.45 3.18
CA PRO A 442 11.96 5.35 2.03
C PRO A 442 10.62 5.38 1.27
N VAL A 443 9.50 5.57 1.99
CA VAL A 443 8.20 5.78 1.34
C VAL A 443 8.19 7.14 0.66
N PRO A 444 8.00 7.19 -0.67
CA PRO A 444 8.05 8.44 -1.40
C PRO A 444 6.87 9.35 -1.08
N LEU A 445 7.05 10.65 -1.30
CA LEU A 445 5.96 11.63 -1.25
C LEU A 445 4.98 11.39 -2.41
N ALA A 446 3.74 11.88 -2.29
CA ALA A 446 2.63 11.56 -3.17
C ALA A 446 2.86 11.86 -4.67
N TYR A 447 3.75 12.79 -5.00
CA TYR A 447 4.10 13.14 -6.38
C TYR A 447 5.26 12.32 -6.98
N TYR A 448 5.87 11.41 -6.20
CA TYR A 448 6.70 10.31 -6.68
C TYR A 448 5.91 9.01 -6.61
N THR A 449 6.43 7.93 -7.23
CA THR A 449 5.73 6.65 -7.24
C THR A 449 6.22 5.71 -6.15
N PHE A 450 5.29 5.01 -5.50
CA PHE A 450 5.58 3.88 -4.64
C PHE A 450 5.57 2.59 -5.47
N GLY A 451 6.70 1.89 -5.54
CA GLY A 451 6.79 0.66 -6.32
C GLY A 451 7.86 -0.29 -5.83
N GLY A 452 7.52 -1.57 -5.80
CA GLY A 452 8.44 -2.67 -5.52
C GLY A 452 8.97 -3.30 -6.79
N TRP A 453 10.15 -3.87 -6.70
CA TRP A 453 10.75 -4.71 -7.74
C TRP A 453 10.63 -6.19 -7.37
N LYS A 454 10.95 -7.07 -8.31
CA LYS A 454 10.94 -8.53 -8.13
C LYS A 454 9.56 -9.00 -7.63
N ARG A 455 9.49 -9.90 -6.64
CA ARG A 455 8.20 -10.39 -6.10
C ARG A 455 7.47 -9.41 -5.18
N SER A 456 8.01 -8.21 -4.96
CA SER A 456 7.30 -7.15 -4.26
C SER A 456 6.39 -6.32 -5.15
N GLY A 457 6.49 -6.42 -6.48
CA GLY A 457 5.65 -5.70 -7.43
C GLY A 457 5.39 -6.48 -8.71
N PHE A 458 4.13 -6.51 -9.14
CA PHE A 458 3.67 -7.13 -10.38
C PHE A 458 2.91 -6.10 -11.20
N GLY A 459 3.23 -6.00 -12.47
CA GLY A 459 2.76 -4.96 -13.38
C GLY A 459 3.80 -3.87 -13.57
N ASP A 460 3.57 -3.03 -14.56
CA ASP A 460 4.57 -2.08 -15.07
C ASP A 460 4.46 -0.69 -14.42
N LEU A 461 3.28 -0.33 -13.91
CA LEU A 461 3.00 0.97 -13.32
C LEU A 461 2.89 0.89 -11.79
N ASN A 462 3.48 1.86 -11.10
CA ASN A 462 3.52 1.94 -9.65
C ASN A 462 2.29 2.64 -9.05
N GLN A 463 2.18 2.65 -7.70
CA GLN A 463 1.11 3.36 -6.99
C GLN A 463 1.43 4.84 -6.91
N HIS A 464 0.38 5.65 -6.81
CA HIS A 464 0.34 7.12 -6.73
C HIS A 464 1.36 7.84 -7.65
N GLY A 465 1.52 9.15 -7.52
CA GLY A 465 2.34 9.93 -8.42
C GLY A 465 1.90 9.84 -9.89
N PRO A 466 2.77 10.19 -10.84
CA PRO A 466 2.45 10.18 -12.27
C PRO A 466 2.00 8.81 -12.80
N ASP A 467 2.51 7.72 -12.24
CA ASP A 467 2.15 6.36 -12.67
C ASP A 467 0.68 6.04 -12.36
N SER A 468 0.12 6.58 -11.29
CA SER A 468 -1.30 6.37 -10.99
C SER A 468 -2.20 6.97 -12.08
N ILE A 469 -1.82 8.12 -12.63
CA ILE A 469 -2.57 8.75 -13.73
C ILE A 469 -2.46 7.89 -15.00
N ARG A 470 -1.28 7.36 -15.29
CA ARG A 470 -1.07 6.42 -16.41
C ARG A 470 -1.86 5.13 -16.20
N PHE A 471 -1.86 4.60 -14.98
CA PHE A 471 -2.57 3.36 -14.64
C PHE A 471 -4.07 3.49 -14.84
N TYR A 472 -4.68 4.61 -14.45
CA TYR A 472 -6.12 4.83 -14.50
C TYR A 472 -6.61 5.51 -15.79
N THR A 473 -5.73 5.76 -16.76
CA THR A 473 -6.09 6.36 -18.05
C THR A 473 -5.57 5.56 -19.24
N LYS A 474 -6.15 5.79 -20.38
CA LYS A 474 -5.64 5.39 -21.71
C LYS A 474 -5.40 6.62 -22.56
N THR A 475 -4.34 6.61 -23.36
CA THR A 475 -4.00 7.68 -24.27
C THR A 475 -4.67 7.43 -25.61
N LYS A 476 -5.32 8.48 -26.15
CA LYS A 476 -5.81 8.51 -27.53
C LYS A 476 -4.95 9.50 -28.30
N THR A 477 -4.34 9.09 -29.37
CA THR A 477 -3.61 9.97 -30.28
C THR A 477 -4.54 10.37 -31.41
N VAL A 478 -4.57 11.67 -31.72
CA VAL A 478 -5.38 12.25 -32.79
C VAL A 478 -4.44 12.87 -33.82
N THR A 479 -4.59 12.48 -35.08
CA THR A 479 -3.97 13.14 -36.22
C THR A 479 -5.03 13.95 -36.90
N ALA A 480 -4.85 15.25 -36.99
CA ALA A 480 -5.81 16.17 -37.59
C ALA A 480 -5.20 16.89 -38.79
N ARG A 481 -5.94 16.87 -39.90
CA ARG A 481 -5.68 17.76 -41.03
C ARG A 481 -6.77 18.82 -41.06
N TRP A 482 -6.37 20.06 -40.86
CA TRP A 482 -7.31 21.18 -40.87
C TRP A 482 -7.59 21.61 -42.30
N PRO A 483 -8.84 21.86 -42.68
CA PRO A 483 -9.17 22.39 -43.99
C PRO A 483 -8.53 23.78 -44.20
N SER A 484 -7.51 23.84 -45.06
CA SER A 484 -6.83 25.08 -45.43
C SER A 484 -7.03 25.42 -46.89
N GLY A 485 -8.25 25.47 -47.33
CA GLY A 485 -8.63 25.56 -48.75
C GLY A 485 -8.74 24.15 -49.37
N ILE A 486 -9.47 24.11 -50.47
CA ILE A 486 -9.71 22.87 -51.24
C ILE A 486 -8.42 22.52 -51.98
N LYS A 487 -7.70 21.50 -51.54
CA LYS A 487 -6.68 20.82 -52.35
C LYS A 487 -7.44 19.84 -53.23
N GLU A 488 -7.33 20.01 -54.52
CA GLU A 488 -7.93 19.08 -55.49
C GLU A 488 -7.13 17.79 -55.55
N GLY A 489 -7.84 16.64 -55.42
CA GLY A 489 -7.32 15.30 -55.66
C GLY A 489 -7.21 14.42 -54.42
N ALA A 490 -7.31 13.11 -54.63
CA ALA A 490 -7.09 12.08 -53.62
C ALA A 490 -5.61 11.87 -53.40
N GLU A 491 -5.15 11.85 -52.13
CA GLU A 491 -3.75 11.47 -51.77
C GLU A 491 -3.69 9.97 -51.51
N PHE A 492 -2.97 9.25 -52.36
CA PHE A 492 -2.74 7.79 -52.27
C PHE A 492 -1.43 7.42 -51.56
N VAL A 493 -0.66 8.41 -51.11
CA VAL A 493 0.63 8.22 -50.44
C VAL A 493 0.52 8.69 -49.01
N ILE A 494 0.98 7.86 -48.07
CA ILE A 494 1.04 8.25 -46.66
C ILE A 494 2.01 9.44 -46.50
N PRO A 495 1.60 10.56 -45.87
CA PRO A 495 2.48 11.69 -45.62
C PRO A 495 3.70 11.25 -44.81
N THR A 496 4.89 11.46 -45.33
CA THR A 496 6.17 11.20 -44.64
C THR A 496 6.91 12.51 -44.42
N MET A 497 7.66 12.59 -43.34
CA MET A 497 8.62 13.68 -43.15
C MET A 497 9.74 13.57 -44.18
N ARG A 498 9.86 14.57 -45.03
CA ARG A 498 11.00 14.76 -45.95
C ARG A 498 11.83 15.92 -45.49
#